data_47eb4bedb5934d5a68f3253cd7a047ae
#
_entry.id   47eb4bedb5934d5a68f3253cd7a047ae
#
_cell.length_a   1.000
_cell.length_b   1.000
_cell.length_c   1.000
_cell.angle_alpha   90.00
_cell.angle_beta   90.00
_cell.angle_gamma   90.00
#
_symmetry.space_group_name_H-M   'P 1'
#
loop_
_entity.id
_entity.type
_entity.pdbx_description
1 polymer ?
#
loop_
_entity_poly.entity_id
_entity_poly.type
_entity_poly.pdbx_seq_one_letter_code
_entity_poly.pdbx_strand_id
1 'polypeptide(L)'
;MPAAQHHPSTPDGRYFVVRGRLWRLSNPHLAPDVRQQLVDQLMRARREAGLAVKAGDKEAERRARAAVDAAKHALGERGPVWWDDGAPDYNRRLVANTPYAAWYAALPAGDRD
;
A
#
# COMPACT_ATOMS: atom_id res chain seq x y z
N MET A 1 -11.09 3.67 -8.62
CA MET A 1 -10.34 4.52 -7.71
C MET A 1 -9.44 5.47 -8.49
N PRO A 2 -9.97 6.60 -8.87
CA PRO A 2 -9.20 7.49 -9.74
C PRO A 2 -7.87 7.92 -9.16
N ALA A 3 -7.84 8.23 -7.87
CA ALA A 3 -6.60 8.70 -7.23
C ALA A 3 -5.48 7.66 -7.33
N ALA A 4 -5.81 6.40 -7.07
CA ALA A 4 -4.83 5.32 -7.12
C ALA A 4 -4.32 5.08 -8.55
N GLN A 5 -5.17 5.35 -9.55
CA GLN A 5 -4.81 5.15 -10.94
C GLN A 5 -3.78 6.14 -11.44
N HIS A 6 -3.61 7.26 -10.73
CA HIS A 6 -2.68 8.31 -11.13
C HIS A 6 -1.32 8.21 -10.44
N HIS A 7 -1.15 7.23 -9.57
CA HIS A 7 0.14 7.03 -8.90
C HIS A 7 1.01 6.12 -9.77
N PRO A 8 2.24 6.55 -10.11
CA PRO A 8 3.12 5.70 -10.91
C PRO A 8 3.57 4.48 -10.13
N SER A 9 3.68 3.35 -10.83
CA SER A 9 4.19 2.11 -10.25
C SER A 9 5.58 1.84 -10.79
N THR A 10 6.45 1.26 -9.94
CA THR A 10 7.80 0.90 -10.38
C THR A 10 7.74 -0.19 -11.46
N PRO A 11 8.74 -0.22 -12.37
CA PRO A 11 8.72 -1.18 -13.49
C PRO A 11 8.65 -2.64 -13.05
N ASP A 12 9.18 -2.96 -11.86
CA ASP A 12 9.16 -4.33 -11.35
C ASP A 12 7.83 -4.69 -10.65
N GLY A 13 6.90 -3.73 -10.54
CA GLY A 13 5.59 -4.00 -9.96
C GLY A 13 5.56 -4.12 -8.45
N ARG A 14 6.61 -3.68 -7.76
CA ARG A 14 6.72 -3.84 -6.30
C ARG A 14 6.18 -2.67 -5.51
N TYR A 15 6.25 -1.46 -6.07
CA TYR A 15 5.85 -0.24 -5.36
C TYR A 15 5.07 0.69 -6.25
N PHE A 16 4.29 1.55 -5.63
CA PHE A 16 3.76 2.75 -6.28
C PHE A 16 4.25 3.97 -5.49
N VAL A 17 4.19 5.14 -6.11
CA VAL A 17 4.74 6.36 -5.51
C VAL A 17 3.62 7.34 -5.22
N VAL A 18 3.61 7.84 -3.97
CA VAL A 18 2.73 8.93 -3.56
C VAL A 18 3.60 9.98 -2.90
N ARG A 19 3.59 11.17 -3.46
CA ARG A 19 4.35 12.32 -2.93
C ARG A 19 5.82 11.99 -2.71
N GLY A 20 6.40 11.30 -3.68
CA GLY A 20 7.82 10.97 -3.67
C GLY A 20 8.22 9.82 -2.74
N ARG A 21 7.25 9.13 -2.15
CA ARG A 21 7.50 8.01 -1.25
C ARG A 21 6.97 6.73 -1.84
N LEU A 22 7.74 5.66 -1.66
CA LEU A 22 7.36 4.33 -2.13
C LEU A 22 6.39 3.67 -1.15
N TRP A 23 5.40 2.98 -1.71
CA TRP A 23 4.44 2.17 -0.96
C TRP A 23 4.33 0.82 -1.64
N ARG A 24 4.45 -0.25 -0.86
CA ARG A 24 4.48 -1.60 -1.42
C ARG A 24 3.11 -1.98 -1.98
N LEU A 25 3.11 -2.51 -3.21
CA LEU A 25 1.92 -3.04 -3.85
C LEU A 25 1.55 -4.39 -3.26
N SER A 26 0.30 -4.79 -3.44
CA SER A 26 -0.18 -6.11 -3.02
C SER A 26 0.57 -7.22 -3.74
N ASN A 27 0.65 -8.37 -3.11
CA ASN A 27 1.24 -9.58 -3.70
C ASN A 27 0.48 -9.96 -4.96
N PRO A 28 1.12 -9.95 -6.14
CA PRO A 28 0.45 -10.29 -7.40
C PRO A 28 0.14 -11.79 -7.54
N HIS A 29 0.67 -12.63 -6.66
CA HIS A 29 0.47 -14.07 -6.71
C HIS A 29 -0.75 -14.54 -5.93
N LEU A 30 -1.46 -13.63 -5.25
CA LEU A 30 -2.72 -13.98 -4.59
C LEU A 30 -3.78 -14.35 -5.63
N ALA A 31 -4.56 -15.40 -5.33
CA ALA A 31 -5.70 -15.73 -6.18
C ALA A 31 -6.67 -14.54 -6.23
N PRO A 32 -7.29 -14.26 -7.39
CA PRO A 32 -8.15 -13.07 -7.52
C PRO A 32 -9.28 -13.00 -6.52
N ASP A 33 -9.91 -14.14 -6.18
CA ASP A 33 -10.99 -14.16 -5.20
C ASP A 33 -10.48 -13.88 -3.78
N VAL A 34 -9.30 -14.41 -3.43
CA VAL A 34 -8.67 -14.16 -2.14
C VAL A 34 -8.31 -12.67 -2.04
N ARG A 35 -7.70 -12.14 -3.10
CA ARG A 35 -7.35 -10.72 -3.13
C ARG A 35 -8.58 -9.85 -2.94
N GLN A 36 -9.67 -10.17 -3.63
CA GLN A 36 -10.90 -9.38 -3.52
C GLN A 36 -11.48 -9.42 -2.11
N GLN A 37 -11.47 -10.59 -1.47
CA GLN A 37 -11.93 -10.71 -0.09
C GLN A 37 -11.12 -9.85 0.85
N LEU A 38 -9.79 -9.84 0.68
CA LEU A 38 -8.90 -9.04 1.53
C LEU A 38 -9.10 -7.54 1.30
N VAL A 39 -9.32 -7.13 0.04
CA VAL A 39 -9.62 -5.73 -0.28
C VAL A 39 -10.92 -5.32 0.38
N ASP A 40 -11.96 -6.17 0.32
CA ASP A 40 -13.25 -5.88 0.94
C ASP A 40 -13.12 -5.76 2.45
N GLN A 41 -12.34 -6.63 3.08
CA GLN A 41 -12.07 -6.56 4.51
C GLN A 41 -11.36 -5.26 4.88
N LEU A 42 -10.36 -4.88 4.07
CA LEU A 42 -9.62 -3.64 4.30
C LEU A 42 -10.54 -2.41 4.23
N MET A 43 -11.40 -2.37 3.21
CA MET A 43 -12.31 -1.24 3.03
C MET A 43 -13.32 -1.16 4.19
N ARG A 44 -13.83 -2.31 4.64
CA ARG A 44 -14.73 -2.36 5.80
C ARG A 44 -14.04 -1.86 7.05
N ALA A 45 -12.82 -2.32 7.30
CA ALA A 45 -12.06 -1.92 8.48
C ALA A 45 -11.75 -0.42 8.48
N ARG A 46 -11.44 0.14 7.30
CA ARG A 46 -11.21 1.58 7.17
C ARG A 46 -12.46 2.39 7.50
N ARG A 47 -13.62 1.93 7.04
CA ARG A 47 -14.89 2.61 7.37
C ARG A 47 -15.15 2.55 8.88
N GLU A 48 -14.93 1.40 9.48
CA GLU A 48 -15.11 1.22 10.91
C GLU A 48 -14.18 2.13 11.71
N ALA A 49 -12.92 2.24 11.28
CA ALA A 49 -11.96 3.14 11.94
C ALA A 49 -12.44 4.60 11.87
N GLY A 50 -12.92 5.03 10.70
CA GLY A 50 -13.43 6.38 10.53
C GLY A 50 -14.64 6.67 11.40
N LEU A 51 -15.57 5.73 11.48
CA LEU A 51 -16.76 5.87 12.34
C LEU A 51 -16.37 5.92 13.84
N ALA A 52 -15.40 5.09 14.23
CA ALA A 52 -14.93 5.07 15.61
C ALA A 52 -14.28 6.39 16.00
N VAL A 53 -13.49 6.98 15.10
CA VAL A 53 -12.87 8.29 15.33
C VAL A 53 -13.94 9.34 15.54
N LYS A 54 -14.96 9.37 14.68
CA LYS A 54 -16.06 10.34 14.79
C LYS A 54 -16.85 10.18 16.08
N ALA A 55 -17.01 8.94 16.54
CA ALA A 55 -17.72 8.64 17.77
C ALA A 55 -16.89 8.85 19.03
N GLY A 56 -15.58 9.08 18.89
CA GLY A 56 -14.68 9.17 20.02
C GLY A 56 -14.49 7.84 20.75
N ASP A 57 -14.78 6.73 20.07
CA ASP A 57 -14.68 5.38 20.64
C ASP A 57 -13.28 4.82 20.41
N LYS A 58 -12.40 5.01 21.39
CA LYS A 58 -10.99 4.62 21.26
C LYS A 58 -10.82 3.11 21.14
N GLU A 59 -11.64 2.34 21.82
CA GLU A 59 -11.56 0.88 21.78
C GLU A 59 -11.95 0.36 20.39
N ALA A 60 -13.05 0.87 19.83
CA ALA A 60 -13.47 0.50 18.49
C ALA A 60 -12.44 0.93 17.45
N GLU A 61 -11.85 2.11 17.63
CA GLU A 61 -10.80 2.60 16.74
C GLU A 61 -9.61 1.65 16.73
N ARG A 62 -9.16 1.23 17.93
CA ARG A 62 -8.02 0.32 18.04
C ARG A 62 -8.29 -1.01 17.35
N ARG A 63 -9.48 -1.58 17.54
CA ARG A 63 -9.87 -2.83 16.87
C ARG A 63 -9.91 -2.68 15.38
N ALA A 64 -10.48 -1.57 14.89
CA ALA A 64 -10.57 -1.32 13.45
C ALA A 64 -9.19 -1.14 12.83
N ARG A 65 -8.29 -0.42 13.50
CA ARG A 65 -6.93 -0.24 12.99
C ARG A 65 -6.15 -1.55 12.97
N ALA A 66 -6.37 -2.42 13.96
CA ALA A 66 -5.76 -3.75 13.94
C ALA A 66 -6.27 -4.58 12.77
N ALA A 67 -7.56 -4.45 12.41
CA ALA A 67 -8.12 -5.15 11.27
C ALA A 67 -7.55 -4.60 9.95
N VAL A 68 -7.33 -3.29 9.85
CA VAL A 68 -6.66 -2.68 8.69
C VAL A 68 -5.26 -3.29 8.54
N ASP A 69 -4.51 -3.33 9.64
CA ASP A 69 -3.14 -3.85 9.62
C ASP A 69 -3.11 -5.32 9.21
N ALA A 70 -4.01 -6.13 9.76
CA ALA A 70 -4.10 -7.56 9.42
C ALA A 70 -4.40 -7.76 7.94
N ALA A 71 -5.33 -6.99 7.38
CA ALA A 71 -5.67 -7.09 5.95
C ALA A 71 -4.49 -6.69 5.08
N LYS A 72 -3.77 -5.64 5.45
CA LYS A 72 -2.60 -5.20 4.69
C LYS A 72 -1.47 -6.23 4.74
N HIS A 73 -1.25 -6.87 5.89
CA HIS A 73 -0.28 -7.95 5.99
C HIS A 73 -0.67 -9.12 5.07
N ALA A 74 -1.93 -9.51 5.09
CA ALA A 74 -2.41 -10.61 4.25
C ALA A 74 -2.31 -10.29 2.76
N LEU A 75 -2.51 -9.03 2.39
CA LEU A 75 -2.34 -8.57 1.00
C LEU A 75 -0.88 -8.51 0.56
N GLY A 76 0.07 -8.54 1.51
CA GLY A 76 1.49 -8.41 1.19
C GLY A 76 1.99 -6.97 1.17
N GLU A 77 1.16 -6.01 1.59
CA GLU A 77 1.53 -4.58 1.60
C GLU A 77 2.30 -4.18 2.84
N ARG A 78 2.32 -5.04 3.87
CA ARG A 78 3.07 -4.86 5.12
C ARG A 78 3.69 -6.18 5.56
N GLY A 79 4.62 -6.10 6.50
CA GLY A 79 5.29 -7.27 7.03
C GLY A 79 6.31 -7.83 6.06
N PRO A 80 6.58 -9.15 6.08
CA PRO A 80 7.56 -9.73 5.17
C PRO A 80 7.22 -9.44 3.71
N VAL A 81 8.25 -9.18 2.91
CA VAL A 81 8.04 -8.95 1.48
C VAL A 81 7.51 -10.21 0.81
N TRP A 82 6.71 -10.03 -0.27
CA TRP A 82 6.13 -11.17 -0.99
C TRP A 82 7.06 -11.72 -2.07
N TRP A 83 8.17 -11.06 -2.38
CA TRP A 83 9.16 -11.56 -3.34
C TRP A 83 10.23 -12.36 -2.62
N ASP A 84 10.93 -13.19 -3.38
CA ASP A 84 11.91 -14.14 -2.83
C ASP A 84 13.29 -14.05 -3.49
N ASP A 85 13.57 -12.96 -4.20
CA ASP A 85 14.84 -12.77 -4.89
C ASP A 85 15.90 -12.08 -4.02
N GLY A 86 15.60 -11.85 -2.75
CA GLY A 86 16.53 -11.23 -1.82
C GLY A 86 16.57 -9.72 -1.88
N ALA A 87 15.78 -9.08 -2.75
CA ALA A 87 15.78 -7.62 -2.84
C ALA A 87 15.25 -7.00 -1.55
N PRO A 88 15.90 -5.92 -1.08
CA PRO A 88 15.48 -5.27 0.17
C PRO A 88 14.12 -4.60 0.06
N ASP A 89 13.53 -4.32 1.20
CA ASP A 89 12.24 -3.63 1.29
C ASP A 89 12.46 -2.13 1.39
N TYR A 90 11.99 -1.40 0.40
CA TYR A 90 12.06 0.07 0.38
C TYR A 90 10.73 0.73 0.74
N ASN A 91 9.80 -0.03 1.30
CA ASN A 91 8.48 0.52 1.67
C ASN A 91 8.64 1.74 2.58
N ARG A 92 7.92 2.81 2.23
CA ARG A 92 7.91 4.11 2.92
C ARG A 92 9.17 4.95 2.73
N ARG A 93 10.15 4.48 1.99
CA ARG A 93 11.34 5.27 1.71
C ARG A 93 11.07 6.32 0.64
N LEU A 94 11.81 7.42 0.72
CA LEU A 94 11.78 8.41 -0.37
C LEU A 94 12.36 7.74 -1.62
N VAL A 95 11.66 7.86 -2.74
CA VAL A 95 12.09 7.22 -3.98
C VAL A 95 13.48 7.72 -4.41
N ALA A 96 13.80 8.98 -4.13
CA ALA A 96 15.10 9.57 -4.46
C ALA A 96 16.27 8.89 -3.75
N ASN A 97 16.00 8.20 -2.64
CA ASN A 97 17.04 7.51 -1.85
C ASN A 97 17.06 6.02 -2.12
N THR A 98 16.52 5.57 -3.26
CA THR A 98 16.43 4.16 -3.62
C THR A 98 16.93 3.95 -5.04
N PRO A 99 17.13 2.69 -5.46
CA PRO A 99 17.50 2.40 -6.85
C PRO A 99 16.48 2.85 -7.89
N TYR A 100 15.27 3.22 -7.48
CA TYR A 100 14.23 3.72 -8.39
C TYR A 100 14.34 5.21 -8.69
N ALA A 101 15.34 5.90 -8.13
CA ALA A 101 15.48 7.35 -8.25
C ALA A 101 15.54 7.81 -9.71
N ALA A 102 16.35 7.15 -10.53
CA ALA A 102 16.50 7.53 -11.94
C ALA A 102 15.21 7.32 -12.72
N TRP A 103 14.53 6.20 -12.48
CA TRP A 103 13.23 5.92 -13.10
C TRP A 103 12.23 7.03 -12.77
N TYR A 104 12.14 7.39 -11.50
CA TYR A 104 11.19 8.40 -11.05
C TYR A 104 11.50 9.77 -11.66
N ALA A 105 12.78 10.14 -11.67
CA ALA A 105 13.22 11.42 -12.22
C ALA A 105 12.95 11.53 -13.72
N ALA A 106 12.93 10.40 -14.44
CA ALA A 106 12.67 10.36 -15.86
C ALA A 106 11.18 10.43 -16.22
N LEU A 107 10.29 10.32 -15.23
CA LEU A 107 8.85 10.43 -15.49
C LEU A 107 8.49 11.86 -15.89
N PRO A 108 7.47 12.05 -16.75
CA PRO A 108 6.96 13.39 -17.02
C PRO A 108 6.54 14.09 -15.73
N ALA A 109 6.72 15.40 -15.67
CA ALA A 109 6.45 16.18 -14.44
C ALA A 109 5.04 15.95 -13.92
N GLY A 110 4.05 15.77 -14.80
CA GLY A 110 2.68 15.51 -14.40
C GLY A 110 2.43 14.15 -13.79
N ASP A 111 3.37 13.21 -14.00
CA ASP A 111 3.25 11.84 -13.48
C ASP A 111 4.03 11.66 -12.18
N ARG A 112 4.86 12.62 -11.81
CA ARG A 112 5.57 12.60 -10.53
C ARG A 112 4.68 13.25 -9.49
N ASP A 113 4.52 12.56 -8.39
CA ASP A 113 3.61 13.00 -7.34
C ASP A 113 4.38 13.38 -6.08
#